data_787072979dbc86a9a81a909e5b613cf2
#
_entry.id   787072979dbc86a9a81a909e5b613cf2
#
_cell.length_a   1.000
_cell.length_b   1.000
_cell.length_c   1.000
_cell.angle_alpha   90.00
_cell.angle_beta   90.00
_cell.angle_gamma   90.00
#
_symmetry.space_group_name_H-M   'P 1'
#
loop_
_entity.id
_entity.type
_entity.pdbx_description
1 polymer ?
#
loop_
_entity_poly.entity_id
_entity_poly.type
_entity_poly.pdbx_seq_one_letter_code
_entity_poly.pdbx_strand_id
1 'polypeptide(L)'
;LYSMSKPTIACVQGAVRGGGLGLVAACDIAIAARTATFRLSEVKIGVIPSMISPYVIAAIGARQARRYFITGEEFDAAEGWRMGLVHDIVEEAELPARVGGMLGQLYSSGPMAMAAAKKLLPLSSHANINEAIIDETARRIADIRATPEGQEGLSAFLEKRKPAWVEPVSKAKQKPRKS
;
A
#
# COMPACT_ATOMS: atom_id res chain seq x y z
N LEU A 1 -0.82 4.85 9.31
CA LEU A 1 -0.56 4.01 8.14
C LEU A 1 -0.41 4.89 6.91
N TYR A 2 -1.45 5.61 6.51
CA TYR A 2 -1.49 6.39 5.28
C TYR A 2 -0.33 7.39 5.12
N SER A 3 0.03 8.12 6.19
CA SER A 3 1.10 9.14 6.18
C SER A 3 2.47 8.62 6.64
N MET A 4 2.61 7.33 6.94
CA MET A 4 3.89 6.77 7.35
C MET A 4 4.92 6.87 6.23
N SER A 5 6.18 7.13 6.56
CA SER A 5 7.26 7.15 5.59
C SER A 5 7.64 5.77 5.04
N LYS A 6 7.28 4.72 5.76
CA LYS A 6 7.50 3.32 5.34
C LYS A 6 6.29 2.81 4.57
N PRO A 7 6.47 1.99 3.52
CA PRO A 7 5.39 1.23 2.90
C PRO A 7 4.68 0.34 3.91
N THR A 8 3.38 0.18 3.73
CA THR A 8 2.52 -0.64 4.57
C THR A 8 1.78 -1.69 3.73
N ILE A 9 1.73 -2.93 4.22
CA ILE A 9 1.03 -4.04 3.56
C ILE A 9 -0.07 -4.54 4.50
N ALA A 10 -1.30 -4.54 4.02
CA ALA A 10 -2.40 -5.28 4.66
C ALA A 10 -2.39 -6.72 4.13
N CYS A 11 -2.17 -7.68 5.03
CA CYS A 11 -2.35 -9.11 4.77
C CYS A 11 -3.70 -9.52 5.35
N VAL A 12 -4.67 -9.78 4.47
CA VAL A 12 -6.08 -9.87 4.84
C VAL A 12 -6.57 -11.31 4.75
N GLN A 13 -7.06 -11.85 5.88
CA GLN A 13 -7.76 -13.12 5.94
C GLN A 13 -9.02 -12.99 6.80
N GLY A 14 -10.03 -13.79 6.51
CA GLY A 14 -11.29 -13.79 7.26
C GLY A 14 -12.14 -12.53 7.06
N ALA A 15 -12.90 -12.15 8.07
CA ALA A 15 -13.91 -11.10 7.99
C ALA A 15 -13.36 -9.72 8.40
N VAL A 16 -13.41 -8.76 7.48
CA VAL A 16 -13.02 -7.36 7.70
C VAL A 16 -14.29 -6.51 7.89
N ARG A 17 -14.44 -5.87 9.03
CA ARG A 17 -15.65 -5.13 9.39
C ARG A 17 -15.31 -3.70 9.82
N GLY A 18 -16.18 -2.75 9.45
CA GLY A 18 -16.13 -1.36 9.93
C GLY A 18 -14.74 -0.75 9.86
N GLY A 19 -14.21 -0.31 11.01
CA GLY A 19 -12.87 0.28 11.12
C GLY A 19 -11.73 -0.58 10.55
N GLY A 20 -11.85 -1.91 10.59
CA GLY A 20 -10.88 -2.81 9.97
C GLY A 20 -10.74 -2.60 8.46
N LEU A 21 -11.86 -2.32 7.77
CA LEU A 21 -11.82 -1.99 6.34
C LEU A 21 -11.09 -0.66 6.09
N GLY A 22 -11.25 0.31 7.00
CA GLY A 22 -10.49 1.55 6.96
C GLY A 22 -8.98 1.34 7.10
N LEU A 23 -8.55 0.40 7.95
CA LEU A 23 -7.13 0.04 8.07
C LEU A 23 -6.59 -0.58 6.78
N VAL A 24 -7.36 -1.47 6.15
CA VAL A 24 -6.97 -2.04 4.83
C VAL A 24 -6.85 -0.94 3.79
N ALA A 25 -7.83 -0.06 3.68
CA ALA A 25 -7.84 1.06 2.72
C ALA A 25 -6.73 2.10 2.98
N ALA A 26 -6.27 2.25 4.23
CA ALA A 26 -5.20 3.15 4.60
C ALA A 26 -3.78 2.58 4.37
N CYS A 27 -3.67 1.28 4.10
CA CYS A 27 -2.40 0.66 3.71
C CYS A 27 -2.07 0.96 2.24
N ASP A 28 -0.78 0.98 1.92
CA ASP A 28 -0.31 1.20 0.54
C ASP A 28 -0.60 0.02 -0.37
N ILE A 29 -0.53 -1.18 0.19
CA ILE A 29 -0.74 -2.44 -0.53
C ILE A 29 -1.67 -3.31 0.32
N ALA A 30 -2.63 -3.95 -0.32
CA ALA A 30 -3.52 -4.92 0.32
C ALA A 30 -3.55 -6.22 -0.48
N ILE A 31 -3.29 -7.35 0.19
CA ILE A 31 -3.33 -8.70 -0.38
C ILE A 31 -4.31 -9.51 0.46
N ALA A 32 -5.30 -10.11 -0.17
CA ALA A 32 -6.36 -10.83 0.53
C ALA A 32 -6.38 -12.32 0.21
N ALA A 33 -6.75 -13.11 1.21
CA ALA A 33 -7.19 -14.48 0.96
C ALA A 33 -8.49 -14.45 0.15
N ARG A 34 -8.67 -15.43 -0.74
CA ARG A 34 -9.90 -15.59 -1.54
C ARG A 34 -11.16 -15.67 -0.68
N THR A 35 -11.02 -16.22 0.53
CA THR A 35 -12.11 -16.39 1.50
C THR A 35 -12.41 -15.13 2.32
N ALA A 36 -11.62 -14.06 2.17
CA ALA A 36 -11.83 -12.82 2.92
C ALA A 36 -13.14 -12.14 2.50
N THR A 37 -13.84 -11.59 3.49
CA THR A 37 -15.06 -10.82 3.28
C THR A 37 -14.97 -9.44 3.93
N PHE A 38 -15.66 -8.47 3.34
CA PHE A 38 -15.60 -7.07 3.71
C PHE A 38 -16.98 -6.51 3.95
N ARG A 39 -17.13 -5.62 4.95
CA ARG A 39 -18.40 -4.96 5.22
C ARG A 39 -18.22 -3.64 5.95
N LEU A 40 -18.93 -2.62 5.50
CA LEU A 40 -19.12 -1.35 6.19
C LEU A 40 -20.45 -1.40 6.93
N SER A 41 -20.43 -1.95 8.15
CA SER A 41 -21.66 -2.28 8.90
C SER A 41 -22.22 -1.14 9.75
N GLU A 42 -21.59 0.01 9.76
CA GLU A 42 -21.91 1.17 10.63
C GLU A 42 -23.37 1.58 10.53
N VAL A 43 -23.91 1.68 9.32
CA VAL A 43 -25.31 2.07 9.09
C VAL A 43 -26.33 1.07 9.63
N LYS A 44 -25.93 -0.21 9.81
CA LYS A 44 -26.80 -1.25 10.38
C LYS A 44 -27.06 -1.05 11.89
N ILE A 45 -26.21 -0.25 12.54
CA ILE A 45 -26.33 0.08 13.96
C ILE A 45 -26.57 1.59 14.18
N GLY A 46 -27.00 2.31 13.14
CA GLY A 46 -27.37 3.72 13.24
C GLY A 46 -26.23 4.71 13.32
N VAL A 47 -24.99 4.31 12.96
CA VAL A 47 -23.82 5.20 12.90
C VAL A 47 -23.24 5.24 11.48
N ILE A 48 -22.24 6.07 11.25
CA ILE A 48 -21.64 6.29 9.93
C ILE A 48 -20.14 5.97 9.93
N PRO A 49 -19.57 5.49 8.82
CA PRO A 49 -18.14 5.19 8.69
C PRO A 49 -17.30 6.47 8.46
N SER A 50 -17.48 7.52 9.29
CA SER A 50 -16.92 8.85 9.00
C SER A 50 -15.39 8.88 9.05
N MET A 51 -14.75 8.28 10.05
CA MET A 51 -13.29 8.29 10.20
C MET A 51 -12.56 7.56 9.07
N ILE A 52 -13.16 6.52 8.55
CA ILE A 52 -12.55 5.69 7.49
C ILE A 52 -12.92 6.15 6.08
N SER A 53 -13.95 7.00 5.96
CA SER A 53 -14.51 7.41 4.67
C SER A 53 -13.48 7.98 3.68
N PRO A 54 -12.52 8.85 4.07
CA PRO A 54 -11.55 9.39 3.13
C PRO A 54 -10.68 8.28 2.49
N TYR A 55 -10.24 7.31 3.30
CA TYR A 55 -9.38 6.21 2.85
C TYR A 55 -10.13 5.24 1.95
N VAL A 56 -11.35 4.89 2.35
CA VAL A 56 -12.19 3.96 1.58
C VAL A 56 -12.60 4.59 0.24
N ILE A 57 -13.02 5.87 0.25
CA ILE A 57 -13.38 6.58 -0.99
C ILE A 57 -12.17 6.69 -1.93
N ALA A 58 -10.98 6.97 -1.38
CA ALA A 58 -9.76 7.02 -2.18
C ALA A 58 -9.42 5.65 -2.81
N ALA A 59 -9.68 4.55 -2.11
CA ALA A 59 -9.40 3.20 -2.59
C ALA A 59 -10.40 2.70 -3.64
N ILE A 60 -11.73 2.83 -3.38
CA ILE A 60 -12.76 2.21 -4.22
C ILE A 60 -13.57 3.22 -5.07
N GLY A 61 -13.27 4.50 -4.94
CA GLY A 61 -13.98 5.57 -5.62
C GLY A 61 -15.36 5.90 -5.01
N ALA A 62 -15.81 7.13 -5.20
CA ALA A 62 -17.04 7.64 -4.60
C ALA A 62 -18.30 6.84 -5.01
N ARG A 63 -18.34 6.33 -6.24
CA ARG A 63 -19.50 5.59 -6.75
C ARG A 63 -19.72 4.28 -6.02
N GLN A 64 -18.66 3.52 -5.83
CA GLN A 64 -18.71 2.24 -5.09
C GLN A 64 -18.90 2.48 -3.58
N ALA A 65 -18.17 3.44 -3.02
CA ALA A 65 -18.34 3.81 -1.62
C ALA A 65 -19.79 4.18 -1.29
N ARG A 66 -20.48 4.91 -2.15
CA ARG A 66 -21.90 5.27 -1.95
C ARG A 66 -22.79 4.05 -1.78
N ARG A 67 -22.59 2.98 -2.58
CA ARG A 67 -23.34 1.74 -2.45
C ARG A 67 -23.12 1.11 -1.09
N TYR A 68 -21.88 0.80 -0.77
CA TYR A 68 -21.53 0.04 0.43
C TYR A 68 -21.71 0.80 1.73
N PHE A 69 -21.53 2.14 1.72
CA PHE A 69 -21.81 3.00 2.88
C PHE A 69 -23.28 3.03 3.25
N ILE A 70 -24.16 3.05 2.26
CA ILE A 70 -25.61 3.17 2.46
C ILE A 70 -26.24 1.81 2.74
N THR A 71 -25.85 0.78 2.01
CA THR A 71 -26.46 -0.55 2.15
C THR A 71 -25.90 -1.34 3.33
N GLY A 72 -24.62 -1.12 3.69
CA GLY A 72 -23.92 -1.95 4.66
C GLY A 72 -23.96 -3.44 4.26
N GLU A 73 -24.00 -3.75 2.96
CA GLU A 73 -23.92 -5.11 2.46
C GLU A 73 -22.50 -5.66 2.53
N GLU A 74 -22.40 -6.98 2.58
CA GLU A 74 -21.12 -7.69 2.54
C GLU A 74 -20.69 -7.89 1.08
N PHE A 75 -19.38 -7.89 0.86
CA PHE A 75 -18.77 -8.26 -0.42
C PHE A 75 -17.52 -9.12 -0.18
N ASP A 76 -17.18 -9.93 -1.17
CA ASP A 76 -16.06 -10.86 -1.14
C ASP A 76 -14.74 -10.22 -1.62
N ALA A 77 -13.67 -11.01 -1.58
CA ALA A 77 -12.34 -10.57 -2.04
C ALA A 77 -12.33 -10.25 -3.54
N ALA A 78 -13.09 -10.97 -4.36
CA ALA A 78 -13.16 -10.74 -5.80
C ALA A 78 -13.76 -9.37 -6.13
N GLU A 79 -14.86 -9.01 -5.44
CA GLU A 79 -15.45 -7.68 -5.56
C GLU A 79 -14.53 -6.59 -4.99
N GLY A 80 -13.85 -6.88 -3.88
CA GLY A 80 -12.83 -5.99 -3.30
C GLY A 80 -11.69 -5.69 -4.28
N TRP A 81 -11.21 -6.68 -5.01
CA TRP A 81 -10.22 -6.54 -6.06
C TRP A 81 -10.75 -5.75 -7.26
N ARG A 82 -11.95 -6.09 -7.72
CA ARG A 82 -12.61 -5.38 -8.83
C ARG A 82 -12.75 -3.88 -8.56
N MET A 83 -12.98 -3.50 -7.30
CA MET A 83 -13.13 -2.10 -6.90
C MET A 83 -11.80 -1.39 -6.61
N GLY A 84 -10.69 -2.12 -6.49
CA GLY A 84 -9.39 -1.57 -6.13
C GLY A 84 -9.11 -1.50 -4.62
N LEU A 85 -9.96 -2.09 -3.76
CA LEU A 85 -9.71 -2.17 -2.32
C LEU A 85 -8.51 -3.06 -2.00
N VAL A 86 -8.37 -4.18 -2.71
CA VAL A 86 -7.24 -5.09 -2.61
C VAL A 86 -6.52 -5.21 -3.96
N HIS A 87 -5.20 -5.34 -3.91
CA HIS A 87 -4.35 -5.40 -5.09
C HIS A 87 -4.17 -6.81 -5.62
N ASP A 88 -4.37 -7.81 -4.75
CA ASP A 88 -4.15 -9.20 -5.11
C ASP A 88 -5.00 -10.14 -4.26
N ILE A 89 -5.37 -11.28 -4.84
CA ILE A 89 -6.15 -12.34 -4.19
C ILE A 89 -5.42 -13.65 -4.39
N VAL A 90 -5.18 -14.36 -3.31
CA VAL A 90 -4.52 -15.67 -3.32
C VAL A 90 -5.27 -16.66 -2.43
N GLU A 91 -4.96 -17.94 -2.56
CA GLU A 91 -5.43 -18.93 -1.57
C GLU A 91 -4.79 -18.61 -0.20
N GLU A 92 -5.51 -18.89 0.88
CA GLU A 92 -5.07 -18.49 2.23
C GLU A 92 -3.68 -19.06 2.59
N ALA A 93 -3.40 -20.30 2.17
CA ALA A 93 -2.10 -20.92 2.37
C ALA A 93 -0.95 -20.22 1.62
N GLU A 94 -1.26 -19.47 0.57
CA GLU A 94 -0.28 -18.74 -0.26
C GLU A 94 -0.02 -17.32 0.24
N LEU A 95 -0.84 -16.78 1.14
CA LEU A 95 -0.70 -15.41 1.66
C LEU A 95 0.72 -15.10 2.16
N PRO A 96 1.36 -15.94 2.99
CA PRO A 96 2.71 -15.65 3.47
C PRO A 96 3.74 -15.56 2.36
N ALA A 97 3.67 -16.43 1.36
CA ALA A 97 4.57 -16.44 0.22
C ALA A 97 4.36 -15.21 -0.66
N ARG A 98 3.10 -14.82 -0.92
CA ARG A 98 2.77 -13.64 -1.73
C ARG A 98 3.20 -12.35 -1.06
N VAL A 99 2.96 -12.21 0.25
CA VAL A 99 3.45 -11.07 1.05
C VAL A 99 4.98 -11.05 1.07
N GLY A 100 5.63 -12.20 1.23
CA GLY A 100 7.09 -12.32 1.16
C GLY A 100 7.67 -11.85 -0.17
N GLY A 101 7.02 -12.20 -1.29
CA GLY A 101 7.38 -11.70 -2.62
C GLY A 101 7.25 -10.18 -2.74
N MET A 102 6.18 -9.60 -2.19
CA MET A 102 5.99 -8.14 -2.17
C MET A 102 7.04 -7.44 -1.30
N LEU A 103 7.36 -7.99 -0.13
CA LEU A 103 8.45 -7.48 0.71
C LEU A 103 9.79 -7.51 -0.03
N GLY A 104 10.06 -8.57 -0.81
CA GLY A 104 11.25 -8.65 -1.65
C GLY A 104 11.35 -7.49 -2.66
N GLN A 105 10.24 -7.10 -3.29
CA GLN A 105 10.20 -5.93 -4.18
C GLN A 105 10.49 -4.63 -3.42
N LEU A 106 9.89 -4.45 -2.24
CA LEU A 106 10.13 -3.28 -1.41
C LEU A 106 11.59 -3.20 -0.93
N TYR A 107 12.18 -4.32 -0.51
CA TYR A 107 13.59 -4.37 -0.09
C TYR A 107 14.58 -4.09 -1.24
N SER A 108 14.16 -4.28 -2.49
CA SER A 108 14.99 -3.92 -3.64
C SER A 108 14.95 -2.43 -3.99
N SER A 109 14.05 -1.67 -3.38
CA SER A 109 13.82 -0.26 -3.66
C SER A 109 14.51 0.64 -2.63
N GLY A 110 14.96 1.83 -3.05
CA GLY A 110 15.59 2.82 -2.17
C GLY A 110 14.61 3.33 -1.09
N PRO A 111 14.93 3.23 0.20
CA PRO A 111 14.01 3.60 1.27
C PRO A 111 13.61 5.07 1.28
N MET A 112 14.52 5.99 0.94
CA MET A 112 14.19 7.41 0.81
C MET A 112 13.33 7.67 -0.42
N ALA A 113 13.62 7.01 -1.53
CA ALA A 113 12.85 7.11 -2.76
C ALA A 113 11.41 6.60 -2.58
N MET A 114 11.23 5.46 -1.89
CA MET A 114 9.90 4.95 -1.55
C MET A 114 9.11 5.95 -0.69
N ALA A 115 9.74 6.52 0.33
CA ALA A 115 9.10 7.52 1.19
C ALA A 115 8.72 8.79 0.42
N ALA A 116 9.56 9.24 -0.50
CA ALA A 116 9.29 10.39 -1.35
C ALA A 116 8.17 10.10 -2.37
N ALA A 117 8.18 8.91 -3.00
CA ALA A 117 7.14 8.47 -3.91
C ALA A 117 5.77 8.40 -3.21
N LYS A 118 5.71 7.86 -1.98
CA LYS A 118 4.48 7.83 -1.19
C LYS A 118 3.93 9.24 -0.91
N LYS A 119 4.79 10.21 -0.62
CA LYS A 119 4.41 11.62 -0.42
C LYS A 119 3.99 12.33 -1.72
N LEU A 120 4.40 11.81 -2.88
CA LEU A 120 4.04 12.37 -4.17
C LEU A 120 2.58 12.05 -4.55
N LEU A 121 2.05 10.89 -4.13
CA LEU A 121 0.71 10.43 -4.49
C LEU A 121 -0.40 11.42 -4.13
N PRO A 122 -0.56 11.89 -2.88
CA PRO A 122 -1.63 12.82 -2.54
C PRO A 122 -1.47 14.20 -3.20
N LEU A 123 -0.24 14.60 -3.53
CA LEU A 123 0.02 15.83 -4.27
C LEU A 123 -0.51 15.74 -5.70
N SER A 124 -0.32 14.59 -6.35
CA SER A 124 -0.60 14.43 -7.78
C SER A 124 -2.01 13.91 -8.07
N SER A 125 -2.62 13.15 -7.15
CA SER A 125 -3.89 12.45 -7.38
C SER A 125 -5.11 13.35 -7.56
N HIS A 126 -5.08 14.57 -7.03
CA HIS A 126 -6.19 15.54 -7.09
C HIS A 126 -5.80 16.87 -7.73
N ALA A 127 -4.56 17.00 -8.20
CA ALA A 127 -4.09 18.23 -8.81
C ALA A 127 -4.49 18.33 -10.28
N ASN A 128 -4.93 19.51 -10.71
CA ASN A 128 -4.98 19.82 -12.14
C ASN A 128 -3.53 19.93 -12.66
N ILE A 129 -3.28 19.35 -13.83
CA ILE A 129 -1.98 19.46 -14.49
C ILE A 129 -1.82 20.91 -14.99
N ASN A 130 -0.96 21.66 -14.31
CA ASN A 130 -0.61 23.04 -14.61
C ASN A 130 0.89 23.26 -14.33
N GLU A 131 1.41 24.46 -14.68
CA GLU A 131 2.83 24.79 -14.49
C GLU A 131 3.29 24.59 -13.05
N ALA A 132 2.50 24.99 -12.06
CA ALA A 132 2.88 24.85 -10.65
C ALA A 132 3.08 23.39 -10.21
N ILE A 133 2.23 22.46 -10.66
CA ILE A 133 2.40 21.03 -10.34
C ILE A 133 3.55 20.42 -11.13
N ILE A 134 3.78 20.87 -12.37
CA ILE A 134 4.91 20.42 -13.20
C ILE A 134 6.22 20.86 -12.52
N ASP A 135 6.34 22.12 -12.13
CA ASP A 135 7.53 22.66 -11.46
C ASP A 135 7.79 21.97 -10.12
N GLU A 136 6.74 21.75 -9.30
CA GLU A 136 6.90 21.08 -8.00
C GLU A 136 7.35 19.63 -8.17
N THR A 137 6.80 18.91 -9.15
CA THR A 137 7.22 17.52 -9.41
C THR A 137 8.63 17.45 -10.00
N ALA A 138 9.01 18.41 -10.87
CA ALA A 138 10.37 18.54 -11.39
C ALA A 138 11.38 18.84 -10.28
N ARG A 139 11.03 19.74 -9.36
CA ARG A 139 11.86 20.03 -8.19
C ARG A 139 12.06 18.79 -7.32
N ARG A 140 11.00 18.04 -7.01
CA ARG A 140 11.09 16.83 -6.18
C ARG A 140 11.98 15.74 -6.77
N ILE A 141 11.93 15.51 -8.08
CA ILE A 141 12.84 14.54 -8.70
C ILE A 141 14.30 15.04 -8.69
N ALA A 142 14.53 16.35 -8.84
CA ALA A 142 15.86 16.93 -8.73
C ALA A 142 16.41 16.76 -7.31
N ASP A 143 15.59 17.07 -6.29
CA ASP A 143 15.95 16.95 -4.88
C ASP A 143 16.33 15.50 -4.51
N ILE A 144 15.51 14.52 -4.89
CA ILE A 144 15.80 13.12 -4.56
C ILE A 144 17.04 12.59 -5.28
N ARG A 145 17.27 13.02 -6.53
CA ARG A 145 18.47 12.67 -7.30
C ARG A 145 19.75 13.22 -6.68
N ALA A 146 19.68 14.37 -6.01
CA ALA A 146 20.81 14.99 -5.33
C ALA A 146 21.16 14.32 -3.99
N THR A 147 20.30 13.46 -3.44
CA THR A 147 20.57 12.74 -2.20
C THR A 147 21.65 11.68 -2.38
N PRO A 148 22.35 11.27 -1.29
CA PRO A 148 23.30 10.16 -1.35
C PRO A 148 22.68 8.86 -1.87
N GLU A 149 21.42 8.57 -1.51
CA GLU A 149 20.69 7.39 -2.01
C GLU A 149 20.43 7.52 -3.52
N GLY A 150 19.99 8.69 -3.99
CA GLY A 150 19.75 8.93 -5.40
C GLY A 150 21.02 8.82 -6.24
N GLN A 151 22.15 9.32 -5.75
CA GLN A 151 23.46 9.20 -6.41
C GLN A 151 23.95 7.76 -6.45
N GLU A 152 23.82 7.03 -5.34
CA GLU A 152 24.17 5.60 -5.28
C GLU A 152 23.33 4.77 -6.27
N GLY A 153 22.01 5.01 -6.30
CA GLY A 153 21.12 4.31 -7.20
C GLY A 153 21.45 4.54 -8.68
N LEU A 154 21.74 5.78 -9.05
CA LEU A 154 22.15 6.13 -10.42
C LEU A 154 23.49 5.50 -10.79
N SER A 155 24.50 5.57 -9.90
CA SER A 155 25.80 4.96 -10.12
C SER A 155 25.68 3.44 -10.27
N ALA A 156 24.94 2.79 -9.36
CA ALA A 156 24.71 1.35 -9.41
C ALA A 156 24.04 0.91 -10.73
N PHE A 157 23.06 1.69 -11.21
CA PHE A 157 22.40 1.43 -12.49
C PHE A 157 23.37 1.52 -13.68
N LEU A 158 24.16 2.58 -13.74
CA LEU A 158 25.15 2.79 -14.83
C LEU A 158 26.24 1.71 -14.82
N GLU A 159 26.70 1.32 -13.62
CA GLU A 159 27.73 0.29 -13.42
C GLU A 159 27.18 -1.14 -13.49
N LYS A 160 25.86 -1.31 -13.69
CA LYS A 160 25.16 -2.62 -13.75
C LYS A 160 25.39 -3.49 -12.50
N ARG A 161 25.47 -2.87 -11.35
CA ARG A 161 25.59 -3.53 -10.03
C ARG A 161 24.33 -3.34 -9.19
N LYS A 162 24.20 -4.09 -8.11
CA LYS A 162 23.15 -3.84 -7.10
C LYS A 162 23.51 -2.59 -6.29
N PRO A 163 22.52 -1.72 -5.99
CA PRO A 163 22.75 -0.60 -5.08
C PRO A 163 22.99 -1.08 -3.64
N ALA A 164 23.66 -0.22 -2.85
CA ALA A 164 24.13 -0.56 -1.52
C ALA A 164 23.04 -0.94 -0.52
N TRP A 165 21.80 -0.48 -0.71
CA TRP A 165 20.68 -0.85 0.17
C TRP A 165 20.13 -2.26 -0.09
N VAL A 166 20.48 -2.89 -1.22
CA VAL A 166 20.18 -4.29 -1.50
C VAL A 166 21.26 -5.15 -0.88
N GLU A 167 21.19 -5.37 0.43
CA GLU A 167 22.12 -6.25 1.10
C GLU A 167 22.09 -7.67 0.49
N PRO A 168 23.25 -8.31 0.28
CA PRO A 168 23.26 -9.74 0.03
C PRO A 168 22.61 -10.42 1.23
N VAL A 169 21.59 -11.26 1.00
CA VAL A 169 20.93 -12.04 2.05
C VAL A 169 22.01 -12.82 2.81
N SER A 170 22.54 -12.22 3.88
CA SER A 170 23.41 -12.93 4.81
C SER A 170 22.55 -14.03 5.41
N LYS A 171 22.96 -15.28 5.26
CA LYS A 171 22.32 -16.44 5.90
C LYS A 171 22.08 -16.07 7.35
N ALA A 172 20.83 -15.74 7.69
CA ALA A 172 20.45 -15.45 9.06
C ALA A 172 20.90 -16.65 9.90
N LYS A 173 21.82 -16.41 10.82
CA LYS A 173 22.27 -17.42 11.77
C LYS A 173 21.02 -17.89 12.51
N GLN A 174 20.52 -19.07 12.17
CA GLN A 174 19.54 -19.78 12.96
C GLN A 174 20.13 -19.96 14.35
N LYS A 175 19.69 -19.13 15.31
CA LYS A 175 19.97 -19.43 16.72
C LYS A 175 19.25 -20.74 17.05
N PRO A 176 19.95 -21.78 17.52
CA PRO A 176 19.31 -23.01 17.95
C PRO A 176 18.35 -22.66 19.11
N ARG A 177 17.05 -23.06 18.94
CA ARG A 177 16.12 -23.04 20.07
C ARG A 177 16.68 -23.97 21.14
N LYS A 178 17.04 -23.43 22.28
CA LYS A 178 17.34 -24.23 23.49
C LYS A 178 16.00 -24.85 23.90
N SER A 179 16.01 -26.18 23.92
CA SER A 179 14.99 -27.06 24.48
C SER A 179 14.81 -26.82 25.99
#